data_9501bc6a4cfcf0f87c3f699b6dc10535
#
_entry.id   9501bc6a4cfcf0f87c3f699b6dc10535
#
_cell.length_a   1.000
_cell.length_b   1.000
_cell.length_c   1.000
_cell.angle_alpha   90.00
_cell.angle_beta   90.00
_cell.angle_gamma   90.00
#
_symmetry.space_group_name_H-M   'P 1'
#
loop_
_entity.id
_entity.type
_entity.pdbx_description
1 polymer ?
#
loop_
_entity_poly.entity_id
_entity_poly.type
_entity_poly.pdbx_seq_one_letter_code
_entity_poly.pdbx_strand_id
1 'polypeptide(L)'
;MFQIIFNELSAAEISALPKSLQLDLLAEFQLMPEDMDQLDSNRFGVIERKGKKLYRFRAKDYRIYFEKTDEGVTVHRVLHKNTFRDFLFRSKLPVSEDAQLGETKEFWKLIEEGEKSGRT
;
A
#
# COMPACT_ATOMS: atom_id res chain seq x y z
N MET A 1 15.16 5.52 -15.15
CA MET A 1 15.19 4.13 -14.67
C MET A 1 14.01 3.86 -13.75
N PHE A 2 13.29 2.79 -14.01
CA PHE A 2 12.16 2.41 -13.15
C PHE A 2 12.66 1.86 -11.82
N GLN A 3 12.11 2.38 -10.70
CA GLN A 3 12.51 1.99 -9.36
C GLN A 3 11.32 1.72 -8.46
N ILE A 4 11.46 0.73 -7.58
CA ILE A 4 10.53 0.49 -6.48
C ILE A 4 11.28 0.89 -5.21
N ILE A 5 10.84 1.96 -4.57
CA ILE A 5 11.50 2.54 -3.42
C ILE A 5 10.66 2.28 -2.17
N PHE A 6 11.28 1.67 -1.15
CA PHE A 6 10.65 1.52 0.16
C PHE A 6 11.12 2.67 1.04
N ASN A 7 10.19 3.35 1.70
CA ASN A 7 10.59 4.33 2.69
C ASN A 7 11.02 3.61 3.97
N GLU A 8 11.49 4.36 4.95
CA GLU A 8 12.01 3.79 6.18
C GLU A 8 11.00 2.90 6.92
N LEU A 9 9.76 3.37 7.04
CA LEU A 9 8.72 2.61 7.73
C LEU A 9 8.32 1.33 6.99
N SER A 10 8.09 1.41 5.68
CA SER A 10 7.70 0.24 4.92
C SER A 10 8.81 -0.81 4.87
N ALA A 11 10.06 -0.36 4.77
CA ALA A 11 11.21 -1.27 4.82
C ALA A 11 11.28 -1.97 6.17
N ALA A 12 11.06 -1.25 7.27
CA ALA A 12 11.05 -1.83 8.61
C ALA A 12 9.89 -2.83 8.78
N GLU A 13 8.73 -2.52 8.22
CA GLU A 13 7.57 -3.41 8.30
C GLU A 13 7.84 -4.74 7.59
N ILE A 14 8.44 -4.70 6.42
CA ILE A 14 8.82 -5.93 5.73
C ILE A 14 9.90 -6.69 6.51
N SER A 15 10.91 -5.98 7.01
CA SER A 15 12.02 -6.60 7.74
C SER A 15 11.57 -7.28 9.02
N ALA A 16 10.44 -6.87 9.60
CA ALA A 16 9.90 -7.48 10.81
C ALA A 16 9.21 -8.83 10.54
N LEU A 17 8.96 -9.17 9.28
CA LEU A 17 8.29 -10.42 8.92
C LEU A 17 9.27 -11.58 8.86
N PRO A 18 8.80 -12.84 9.01
CA PRO A 18 9.65 -14.01 8.76
C PRO A 18 10.24 -13.95 7.36
N LYS A 19 11.49 -14.40 7.23
CA LYS A 19 12.23 -14.26 5.97
C LYS A 19 11.52 -14.91 4.78
N SER A 20 10.93 -16.08 4.96
CA SER A 20 10.20 -16.75 3.87
C SER A 20 9.01 -15.92 3.40
N LEU A 21 8.31 -15.27 4.34
CA LEU A 21 7.18 -14.41 4.01
C LEU A 21 7.65 -13.15 3.29
N GLN A 22 8.77 -12.55 3.72
CA GLN A 22 9.37 -11.42 3.01
C GLN A 22 9.61 -11.75 1.56
N LEU A 23 10.22 -12.90 1.30
CA LEU A 23 10.53 -13.33 -0.07
C LEU A 23 9.27 -13.56 -0.89
N ASP A 24 8.23 -14.16 -0.28
CA ASP A 24 6.97 -14.39 -0.96
C ASP A 24 6.28 -13.07 -1.34
N LEU A 25 6.26 -12.10 -0.43
CA LEU A 25 5.62 -10.81 -0.69
C LEU A 25 6.36 -10.06 -1.80
N LEU A 26 7.68 -10.04 -1.74
CA LEU A 26 8.48 -9.36 -2.75
C LEU A 26 8.40 -10.05 -4.10
N ALA A 27 8.26 -11.37 -4.12
CA ALA A 27 8.08 -12.11 -5.37
C ALA A 27 6.72 -11.83 -6.02
N GLU A 28 5.68 -11.64 -5.21
CA GLU A 28 4.36 -11.29 -5.72
C GLU A 28 4.25 -9.83 -6.14
N PHE A 29 4.91 -8.92 -5.40
CA PHE A 29 4.88 -7.49 -5.69
C PHE A 29 5.95 -7.15 -6.73
N GLN A 30 5.71 -7.57 -7.96
CA GLN A 30 6.59 -7.26 -9.07
C GLN A 30 5.92 -6.27 -10.00
N LEU A 31 6.45 -5.06 -10.02
CA LEU A 31 5.97 -4.01 -10.91
C LEU A 31 6.98 -3.77 -12.00
N MET A 32 6.50 -3.81 -13.24
CA MET A 32 7.29 -3.51 -14.42
C MET A 32 6.90 -2.13 -14.94
N PRO A 33 7.76 -1.46 -15.72
CA PRO A 33 7.41 -0.14 -16.25
C PRO A 33 6.07 -0.12 -17.00
N GLU A 34 5.74 -1.19 -17.73
CA GLU A 34 4.49 -1.28 -18.48
C GLU A 34 3.27 -1.38 -17.59
N ASP A 35 3.42 -1.79 -16.33
CA ASP A 35 2.29 -1.86 -15.38
C ASP A 35 1.83 -0.48 -14.94
N MET A 36 2.67 0.54 -15.09
CA MET A 36 2.37 1.89 -14.58
C MET A 36 1.13 2.50 -15.21
N ASP A 37 0.84 2.16 -16.46
CA ASP A 37 -0.35 2.66 -17.15
C ASP A 37 -1.62 1.89 -16.77
N GLN A 38 -1.48 0.78 -16.05
CA GLN A 38 -2.58 -0.12 -15.70
C GLN A 38 -2.77 -0.29 -14.20
N LEU A 39 -2.31 0.69 -13.42
CA LEU A 39 -2.42 0.60 -11.95
C LEU A 39 -3.87 0.59 -11.47
N ASP A 40 -4.80 1.08 -12.27
CA ASP A 40 -6.22 1.09 -11.94
C ASP A 40 -6.94 -0.23 -12.30
N SER A 41 -6.21 -1.24 -12.74
CA SER A 41 -6.78 -2.53 -13.11
C SER A 41 -7.20 -3.34 -11.87
N ASN A 42 -7.80 -4.53 -12.09
CA ASN A 42 -8.25 -5.41 -10.99
C ASN A 42 -7.14 -5.87 -10.07
N ARG A 43 -5.90 -5.81 -10.53
CA ARG A 43 -4.73 -6.22 -9.77
C ARG A 43 -4.41 -5.24 -8.65
N PHE A 44 -4.74 -3.97 -8.85
CA PHE A 44 -4.44 -2.89 -7.92
C PHE A 44 -5.71 -2.16 -7.54
N GLY A 45 -5.83 -1.84 -6.26
CA GLY A 45 -6.89 -0.94 -5.81
C GLY A 45 -6.39 0.50 -5.80
N VAL A 46 -7.32 1.44 -5.85
CA VAL A 46 -7.02 2.87 -5.83
C VAL A 46 -7.74 3.51 -4.66
N ILE A 47 -7.01 4.31 -3.88
CA ILE A 47 -7.57 5.04 -2.74
C ILE A 47 -7.26 6.51 -2.97
N GLU A 48 -8.31 7.34 -3.07
CA GLU A 48 -8.14 8.78 -3.33
C GLU A 48 -8.70 9.61 -2.20
N ARG A 49 -8.02 10.73 -1.92
CA ARG A 49 -8.52 11.73 -1.00
C ARG A 49 -7.88 13.08 -1.33
N LYS A 50 -8.72 14.08 -1.60
CA LYS A 50 -8.27 15.46 -1.85
C LYS A 50 -7.19 15.54 -2.94
N GLY A 51 -7.40 14.80 -4.01
CA GLY A 51 -6.47 14.80 -5.15
C GLY A 51 -5.27 13.90 -5.00
N LYS A 52 -5.05 13.32 -3.83
CA LYS A 52 -3.97 12.37 -3.62
C LYS A 52 -4.42 10.97 -4.01
N LYS A 53 -3.63 10.30 -4.84
CA LYS A 53 -3.94 8.97 -5.34
C LYS A 53 -2.93 7.97 -4.80
N LEU A 54 -3.44 6.96 -4.12
CA LEU A 54 -2.65 5.90 -3.53
C LEU A 54 -3.09 4.56 -4.10
N TYR A 55 -2.14 3.67 -4.36
CA TYR A 55 -2.44 2.35 -4.91
C TYR A 55 -2.24 1.29 -3.85
N ARG A 56 -3.03 0.23 -3.95
CA ARG A 56 -2.97 -0.90 -3.03
C ARG A 56 -2.75 -2.19 -3.82
N PHE A 57 -1.79 -3.00 -3.39
CA PHE A 57 -1.56 -4.34 -3.91
C PHE A 57 -1.77 -5.36 -2.78
N ARG A 58 -2.57 -6.37 -3.04
CA ARG A 58 -2.80 -7.45 -2.10
C ARG A 58 -1.81 -8.58 -2.34
N ALA A 59 -1.02 -8.90 -1.33
CA ALA A 59 -0.07 -10.00 -1.38
C ALA A 59 -0.27 -10.85 -0.11
N LYS A 60 -0.81 -12.05 -0.26
CA LYS A 60 -1.17 -12.93 0.86
C LYS A 60 -2.06 -12.20 1.87
N ASP A 61 -1.69 -12.16 3.14
CA ASP A 61 -2.46 -11.48 4.18
C ASP A 61 -2.05 -10.03 4.37
N TYR A 62 -1.28 -9.48 3.44
CA TYR A 62 -0.75 -8.13 3.56
C TYR A 62 -1.25 -7.23 2.45
N ARG A 63 -1.21 -5.93 2.71
CA ARG A 63 -1.58 -4.88 1.77
C ARG A 63 -0.39 -3.95 1.63
N ILE A 64 0.06 -3.74 0.41
CA ILE A 64 1.18 -2.84 0.10
C ILE A 64 0.59 -1.56 -0.49
N TYR A 65 0.80 -0.45 0.22
CA TYR A 65 0.29 0.86 -0.20
C TYR A 65 1.43 1.68 -0.77
N PHE A 66 1.25 2.15 -2.00
CA PHE A 66 2.31 2.85 -2.70
C PHE A 66 1.76 3.99 -3.55
N GLU A 67 2.64 4.92 -3.88
CA GLU A 67 2.33 6.08 -4.70
C GLU A 67 3.17 6.05 -5.97
N LYS A 68 2.57 6.47 -7.09
CA LYS A 68 3.26 6.57 -8.36
C LYS A 68 4.16 7.80 -8.36
N THR A 69 5.40 7.64 -8.82
CA THR A 69 6.35 8.74 -8.96
C THR A 69 6.91 8.77 -10.38
N ASP A 70 7.68 9.81 -10.70
CA ASP A 70 8.31 9.92 -12.03
C ASP A 70 9.32 8.80 -12.28
N GLU A 71 9.91 8.26 -11.21
CA GLU A 71 10.94 7.22 -11.31
C GLU A 71 10.40 5.81 -11.12
N GLY A 72 9.11 5.67 -10.79
CA GLY A 72 8.52 4.37 -10.52
C GLY A 72 7.45 4.46 -9.45
N VAL A 73 7.68 3.82 -8.31
CA VAL A 73 6.75 3.86 -7.19
C VAL A 73 7.50 3.98 -5.87
N THR A 74 6.84 4.62 -4.89
CA THR A 74 7.33 4.68 -3.51
C THR A 74 6.34 3.96 -2.62
N VAL A 75 6.80 2.94 -1.92
CA VAL A 75 5.97 2.16 -0.98
C VAL A 75 5.94 2.89 0.35
N HIS A 76 4.75 3.29 0.78
CA HIS A 76 4.56 4.03 2.03
C HIS A 76 4.36 3.12 3.24
N ARG A 77 3.51 2.12 3.11
CA ARG A 77 3.24 1.18 4.22
C ARG A 77 2.99 -0.23 3.69
N VAL A 78 3.36 -1.21 4.51
CA VAL A 78 3.01 -2.62 4.30
C VAL A 78 2.26 -3.06 5.55
N LEU A 79 0.96 -3.28 5.43
CA LEU A 79 0.08 -3.52 6.57
C LEU A 79 -0.61 -4.88 6.45
N HIS A 80 -0.81 -5.53 7.59
CA HIS A 80 -1.57 -6.77 7.64
C HIS A 80 -3.06 -6.48 7.35
N LYS A 81 -3.73 -7.41 6.68
CA LYS A 81 -5.15 -7.26 6.33
C LYS A 81 -6.06 -6.96 7.52
N ASN A 82 -5.65 -7.39 8.73
CA ASN A 82 -6.44 -7.20 9.94
C ASN A 82 -6.20 -5.85 10.64
N THR A 83 -5.25 -5.04 10.13
CA THR A 83 -4.94 -3.74 10.75
C THR A 83 -6.18 -2.87 10.92
N PHE A 84 -7.08 -2.88 9.94
CA PHE A 84 -8.30 -2.08 9.97
C PHE A 84 -9.56 -2.93 10.14
N ARG A 85 -9.41 -4.19 10.56
CA ARG A 85 -10.52 -5.12 10.64
C ARG A 85 -11.70 -4.60 11.47
N ASP A 86 -11.43 -4.14 12.67
CA ASP A 86 -12.49 -3.65 13.56
C ASP A 86 -13.18 -2.44 12.98
N PHE A 87 -12.42 -1.57 12.35
CA PHE A 87 -12.94 -0.36 11.74
C PHE A 87 -13.87 -0.69 10.57
N LEU A 88 -13.42 -1.55 9.66
CA LEU A 88 -14.21 -1.95 8.50
C LEU A 88 -15.48 -2.70 8.92
N PHE A 89 -15.39 -3.50 9.98
CA PHE A 89 -16.52 -4.23 10.50
C PHE A 89 -17.60 -3.29 11.07
N ARG A 90 -17.17 -2.19 11.69
CA ARG A 90 -18.11 -1.22 12.28
C ARG A 90 -18.85 -0.37 11.26
N SER A 91 -18.27 -0.18 10.08
CA SER A 91 -18.84 0.78 9.13
C SER A 91 -20.18 0.35 8.55
N LYS A 92 -20.43 -0.94 8.42
CA LYS A 92 -21.69 -1.52 7.90
C LYS A 92 -22.16 -0.96 6.56
N LEU A 93 -21.31 -0.21 5.87
CA LEU A 93 -21.65 0.37 4.58
C LEU A 93 -21.31 -0.61 3.46
N PRO A 94 -22.16 -0.72 2.43
CA PRO A 94 -21.89 -1.63 1.31
C PRO A 94 -20.89 -1.03 0.32
N VAL A 95 -19.77 -0.54 0.83
CA VAL A 95 -18.71 0.04 0.01
C VAL A 95 -17.45 -0.82 0.14
N SER A 96 -16.57 -0.73 -0.84
CA SER A 96 -15.34 -1.52 -0.85
C SER A 96 -14.41 -1.09 0.29
N GLU A 97 -13.49 -2.00 0.65
CA GLU A 97 -12.45 -1.71 1.64
C GLU A 97 -11.68 -0.44 1.27
N ASP A 98 -11.29 -0.32 -0.01
CA ASP A 98 -10.52 0.83 -0.48
C ASP A 98 -11.30 2.14 -0.30
N ALA A 99 -12.59 2.14 -0.62
CA ALA A 99 -13.41 3.34 -0.46
C ALA A 99 -13.55 3.73 1.01
N GLN A 100 -13.72 2.76 1.90
CA GLN A 100 -13.83 3.01 3.33
C GLN A 100 -12.53 3.58 3.88
N LEU A 101 -11.39 3.00 3.51
CA LEU A 101 -10.09 3.48 3.96
C LEU A 101 -9.82 4.90 3.45
N GLY A 102 -10.26 5.20 2.22
CA GLY A 102 -10.07 6.53 1.65
C GLY A 102 -10.74 7.64 2.44
N GLU A 103 -11.80 7.32 3.21
CA GLU A 103 -12.50 8.29 4.03
C GLU A 103 -12.06 8.29 5.50
N THR A 104 -11.08 7.46 5.86
CA THR A 104 -10.67 7.24 7.24
C THR A 104 -9.43 8.05 7.57
N LYS A 105 -9.52 8.93 8.58
CA LYS A 105 -8.38 9.73 9.03
C LYS A 105 -7.23 8.86 9.54
N GLU A 106 -7.54 7.80 10.26
CA GLU A 106 -6.54 6.90 10.83
C GLU A 106 -5.71 6.24 9.75
N PHE A 107 -6.33 5.84 8.63
CA PHE A 107 -5.60 5.27 7.50
C PHE A 107 -4.62 6.28 6.91
N TRP A 108 -5.10 7.49 6.62
CA TRP A 108 -4.25 8.51 6.02
C TRP A 108 -3.14 8.95 6.96
N LYS A 109 -3.39 8.92 8.26
CA LYS A 109 -2.34 9.22 9.25
C LYS A 109 -1.20 8.19 9.15
N LEU A 110 -1.52 6.90 8.99
CA LEU A 110 -0.52 5.86 8.79
C LEU A 110 0.28 6.08 7.51
N ILE A 111 -0.38 6.48 6.44
CA ILE A 111 0.29 6.78 5.18
C ILE A 111 1.22 7.99 5.32
N GLU A 112 0.76 9.05 5.98
CA GLU A 112 1.58 10.24 6.23
C GLU A 112 2.83 9.91 7.06
N GLU A 113 2.69 9.03 8.05
CA GLU A 113 3.83 8.60 8.84
C GLU A 113 4.88 7.92 7.95
N GLY A 114 4.44 7.11 6.99
CA GLY A 114 5.33 6.51 6.01
C GLY A 114 6.02 7.55 5.15
N GLU A 115 5.27 8.52 4.63
CA GLU A 115 5.81 9.59 3.80
C GLU A 115 6.88 10.39 4.53
N LYS A 116 6.68 10.64 5.83
CA LYS A 116 7.61 11.44 6.62
C LYS A 116 8.85 10.67 7.08
N SER A 117 8.83 9.34 6.97
CA SER A 117 9.95 8.53 7.46
C SER A 117 11.18 8.61 6.57
N GLY A 118 11.01 9.02 5.31
CA GLY A 118 12.12 9.15 4.39
C GLY A 118 12.49 7.85 3.70
N ARG A 119 13.56 7.92 2.89
CA ARG A 119 14.06 6.76 2.12
C ARG A 119 15.05 5.95 2.92
N THR A 120 15.03 4.65 2.71
CA THR A 120 16.06 3.76 3.21
C THR A 120 17.19 3.62 2.21
#